data_695eaeedea5a74cc8fc1fc78642cfeb5
#
_entry.id   695eaeedea5a74cc8fc1fc78642cfeb5
#
_cell.length_a   1.000
_cell.length_b   1.000
_cell.length_c   1.000
_cell.angle_alpha   90.00
_cell.angle_beta   90.00
_cell.angle_gamma   90.00
#
_symmetry.space_group_name_H-M   'P 1'
#
loop_
_entity.id
_entity.type
_entity.pdbx_description
1 polymer ?
#
loop_
_entity_poly.entity_id
_entity_poly.type
_entity_poly.pdbx_seq_one_letter_code
_entity_poly.pdbx_strand_id
1 'polypeptide(L)'
;MTIRSFDLLQPRSLPEAVAMLARHGDDARALGGGTTLVILMKQRALYYPYLVDLQTIPGLAEINVESDGIRIGALVTHRRLECSPVIRASFPALADAFGQIGNVRIRQTASVGGNLAHADYRLDPPPALLVLGAEVSLFGANGARTVPLGQFFRGLYETVLEPAELLIDIKVPFMPENSRAVYLRYNTLSANDWPCLGVAAFLTKANGRCRELRVALGGLASTPVLVGGLDFIKDQTLDSAVIARLLDTVDQQIAPFADLRGSEWYKRLMARLFVKKAVEQLSAAW
;
A
#
# COMPACT_ATOMS: atom_id res chain seq x y z
N MET A 1 15.39 -4.70 -26.29
CA MET A 1 14.44 -3.62 -26.63
C MET A 1 14.98 -2.31 -26.10
N THR A 2 15.15 -1.32 -26.95
CA THR A 2 15.55 0.06 -26.57
C THR A 2 14.33 0.88 -26.20
N ILE A 3 14.42 1.66 -25.14
CA ILE A 3 13.42 2.70 -24.79
C ILE A 3 13.52 3.80 -25.86
N ARG A 4 12.38 4.42 -26.22
CA ARG A 4 12.37 5.67 -27.01
C ARG A 4 13.08 6.76 -26.20
N SER A 5 13.71 7.70 -26.91
CA SER A 5 14.35 8.85 -26.25
C SER A 5 13.36 9.66 -25.43
N PHE A 6 13.80 10.14 -24.30
CA PHE A 6 13.08 11.05 -23.43
C PHE A 6 14.08 12.02 -22.79
N ASP A 7 13.60 13.17 -22.36
CA ASP A 7 14.38 14.13 -21.59
C ASP A 7 14.18 13.89 -20.10
N LEU A 8 15.28 13.82 -19.35
CA LEU A 8 15.26 13.69 -17.89
C LEU A 8 15.35 15.07 -17.24
N LEU A 9 14.27 15.52 -16.65
CA LEU A 9 14.17 16.78 -15.92
C LEU A 9 14.53 16.54 -14.45
N GLN A 10 15.44 17.36 -13.90
CA GLN A 10 15.98 17.19 -12.56
C GLN A 10 15.66 18.39 -11.65
N PRO A 11 14.45 18.45 -11.08
CA PRO A 11 14.06 19.54 -10.16
C PRO A 11 14.83 19.42 -8.84
N ARG A 12 15.07 20.57 -8.21
CA ARG A 12 15.73 20.65 -6.89
C ARG A 12 14.76 20.90 -5.73
N SER A 13 13.48 21.08 -6.05
CA SER A 13 12.42 21.32 -5.07
C SER A 13 11.08 20.80 -5.54
N LEU A 14 10.14 20.60 -4.60
CA LEU A 14 8.77 20.21 -4.92
C LEU A 14 8.05 21.23 -5.82
N PRO A 15 8.11 22.55 -5.55
CA PRO A 15 7.49 23.53 -6.46
C PRO A 15 8.05 23.47 -7.88
N GLU A 16 9.35 23.25 -8.05
CA GLU A 16 9.97 23.11 -9.36
C GLU A 16 9.47 21.83 -10.08
N ALA A 17 9.37 20.70 -9.38
CA ALA A 17 8.83 19.45 -9.94
C ALA A 17 7.38 19.61 -10.39
N VAL A 18 6.54 20.23 -9.57
CA VAL A 18 5.14 20.53 -9.90
C VAL A 18 5.04 21.45 -11.11
N ALA A 19 5.87 22.50 -11.17
CA ALA A 19 5.91 23.41 -12.32
C ALA A 19 6.33 22.70 -13.62
N MET A 20 7.32 21.79 -13.55
CA MET A 20 7.74 20.99 -14.70
C MET A 20 6.62 20.05 -15.18
N LEU A 21 5.95 19.34 -14.26
CA LEU A 21 4.81 18.49 -14.60
C LEU A 21 3.66 19.30 -15.18
N ALA A 22 3.31 20.44 -14.59
CA ALA A 22 2.25 21.32 -15.11
C ALA A 22 2.57 21.88 -16.49
N ARG A 23 3.85 22.24 -16.74
CA ARG A 23 4.30 22.78 -18.02
C ARG A 23 4.18 21.78 -19.17
N HIS A 24 4.48 20.51 -18.91
CA HIS A 24 4.50 19.46 -19.95
C HIS A 24 3.23 18.59 -19.95
N GLY A 25 2.34 18.71 -18.95
CA GLY A 25 1.06 18.02 -18.89
C GLY A 25 1.20 16.51 -19.08
N ASP A 26 0.40 15.94 -19.98
CA ASP A 26 0.36 14.50 -20.26
C ASP A 26 1.65 13.95 -20.89
N ASP A 27 2.52 14.79 -21.43
CA ASP A 27 3.82 14.41 -21.96
C ASP A 27 4.88 14.17 -20.85
N ALA A 28 4.59 14.53 -19.60
CA ALA A 28 5.50 14.37 -18.48
C ALA A 28 5.00 13.33 -17.46
N ARG A 29 5.95 12.63 -16.85
CA ARG A 29 5.64 11.73 -15.74
C ARG A 29 6.69 11.83 -14.64
N ALA A 30 6.23 11.85 -13.38
CA ALA A 30 7.11 11.78 -12.22
C ALA A 30 7.82 10.41 -12.15
N LEU A 31 9.12 10.43 -11.90
CA LEU A 31 10.00 9.27 -11.79
C LEU A 31 10.50 9.14 -10.35
N GLY A 32 10.06 8.09 -9.66
CA GLY A 32 10.67 7.62 -8.42
C GLY A 32 11.67 6.49 -8.70
N GLY A 33 11.41 5.27 -8.21
CA GLY A 33 12.27 4.12 -8.47
C GLY A 33 12.22 3.55 -9.90
N GLY A 34 11.25 3.94 -10.72
CA GLY A 34 11.17 3.56 -12.14
C GLY A 34 10.88 2.08 -12.44
N THR A 35 10.75 1.21 -11.45
CA THR A 35 10.65 -0.24 -11.62
C THR A 35 9.46 -0.70 -12.47
N THR A 36 8.33 -0.01 -12.41
CA THR A 36 7.17 -0.27 -13.28
C THR A 36 7.19 0.62 -14.52
N LEU A 37 7.39 1.93 -14.35
CA LEU A 37 7.35 2.89 -15.44
C LEU A 37 8.32 2.55 -16.57
N VAL A 38 9.60 2.27 -16.22
CA VAL A 38 10.64 1.93 -17.20
C VAL A 38 10.33 0.62 -17.94
N ILE A 39 9.74 -0.36 -17.26
CA ILE A 39 9.32 -1.62 -17.89
C ILE A 39 8.20 -1.36 -18.92
N LEU A 40 7.18 -0.61 -18.55
CA LEU A 40 6.07 -0.26 -19.44
C LEU A 40 6.54 0.57 -20.66
N MET A 41 7.49 1.47 -20.47
CA MET A 41 8.12 2.21 -21.57
C MET A 41 8.97 1.29 -22.48
N LYS A 42 9.72 0.32 -21.92
CA LYS A 42 10.45 -0.70 -22.70
C LYS A 42 9.51 -1.58 -23.52
N GLN A 43 8.37 -1.93 -22.97
CA GLN A 43 7.32 -2.72 -23.63
C GLN A 43 6.52 -1.89 -24.64
N ARG A 44 6.74 -0.56 -24.73
CA ARG A 44 5.99 0.39 -25.55
C ARG A 44 4.50 0.48 -25.19
N ALA A 45 4.15 0.09 -23.97
CA ALA A 45 2.81 0.27 -23.42
C ALA A 45 2.56 1.73 -23.00
N LEU A 46 3.62 2.43 -22.60
CA LEU A 46 3.59 3.86 -22.27
C LEU A 46 4.74 4.58 -22.96
N TYR A 47 4.54 5.88 -23.23
CA TYR A 47 5.59 6.77 -23.70
C TYR A 47 5.39 8.17 -23.11
N TYR A 48 6.43 8.68 -22.46
CA TYR A 48 6.49 10.06 -21.96
C TYR A 48 7.76 10.69 -22.50
N PRO A 49 7.66 11.80 -23.28
CA PRO A 49 8.80 12.58 -23.74
C PRO A 49 9.65 13.14 -22.59
N TYR A 50 9.03 13.42 -21.43
CA TYR A 50 9.70 14.01 -20.28
C TYR A 50 9.50 13.14 -19.04
N LEU A 51 10.59 12.84 -18.32
CA LEU A 51 10.55 12.23 -17.00
C LEU A 51 11.08 13.22 -15.96
N VAL A 52 10.27 13.50 -14.92
CA VAL A 52 10.66 14.40 -13.83
C VAL A 52 11.22 13.54 -12.71
N ASP A 53 12.56 13.56 -12.55
CA ASP A 53 13.29 12.76 -11.57
C ASP A 53 13.16 13.36 -10.15
N LEU A 54 12.38 12.70 -9.31
CA LEU A 54 12.16 13.14 -7.94
C LEU A 54 13.36 12.84 -7.01
N GLN A 55 14.32 12.01 -7.43
CA GLN A 55 15.47 11.62 -6.60
C GLN A 55 16.42 12.80 -6.31
N THR A 56 16.33 13.86 -7.10
CA THR A 56 17.10 15.09 -6.92
C THR A 56 16.54 16.03 -5.84
N ILE A 57 15.33 15.75 -5.33
CA ILE A 57 14.65 16.55 -4.30
C ILE A 57 15.02 16.03 -2.90
N PRO A 58 15.64 16.85 -2.03
CA PRO A 58 15.99 16.42 -0.68
C PRO A 58 14.75 16.13 0.19
N GLY A 59 14.92 15.26 1.19
CA GLY A 59 13.89 14.92 2.19
C GLY A 59 12.89 13.83 1.77
N LEU A 60 12.72 13.56 0.47
CA LEU A 60 11.75 12.56 0.01
C LEU A 60 12.15 11.10 0.30
N ALA A 61 13.38 10.84 0.69
CA ALA A 61 13.87 9.48 0.99
C ALA A 61 14.12 9.27 2.50
N GLU A 62 13.47 10.01 3.38
CA GLU A 62 13.70 9.95 4.82
C GLU A 62 12.61 9.16 5.56
N ILE A 63 12.98 8.56 6.70
CA ILE A 63 12.08 7.94 7.66
C ILE A 63 12.23 8.72 8.97
N ASN A 64 11.20 9.47 9.35
CA ASN A 64 11.21 10.36 10.49
C ASN A 64 10.24 9.88 11.56
N VAL A 65 10.74 9.69 12.80
CA VAL A 65 9.91 9.36 13.96
C VAL A 65 9.34 10.66 14.51
N GLU A 66 8.02 10.75 14.57
CA GLU A 66 7.26 11.86 15.15
C GLU A 66 6.67 11.45 16.51
N SER A 67 6.06 12.37 17.23
CA SER A 67 5.45 12.08 18.55
C SER A 67 4.27 11.13 18.50
N ASP A 68 3.56 11.07 17.35
CA ASP A 68 2.31 10.33 17.16
C ASP A 68 2.39 9.25 16.06
N GLY A 69 3.56 9.05 15.45
CA GLY A 69 3.72 8.08 14.36
C GLY A 69 5.08 8.17 13.67
N ILE A 70 5.16 7.56 12.50
CA ILE A 70 6.33 7.59 11.63
C ILE A 70 5.94 8.17 10.27
N ARG A 71 6.69 9.18 9.82
CA ARG A 71 6.58 9.77 8.49
C ARG A 71 7.62 9.13 7.58
N ILE A 72 7.15 8.61 6.45
CA ILE A 72 7.93 7.87 5.46
C ILE A 72 7.89 8.65 4.16
N GLY A 73 9.01 9.20 3.72
CA GLY A 73 9.11 9.93 2.46
C GLY A 73 8.81 9.04 1.25
N ALA A 74 8.20 9.61 0.23
CA ALA A 74 7.71 8.87 -0.95
C ALA A 74 8.81 8.11 -1.71
N LEU A 75 10.06 8.53 -1.62
CA LEU A 75 11.21 7.85 -2.25
C LEU A 75 11.92 6.85 -1.35
N VAL A 76 11.46 6.61 -0.13
CA VAL A 76 11.97 5.51 0.69
C VAL A 76 11.75 4.21 -0.05
N THR A 77 12.81 3.40 -0.22
CA THR A 77 12.72 2.15 -0.97
C THR A 77 12.07 1.05 -0.14
N HIS A 78 11.44 0.10 -0.80
CA HIS A 78 10.85 -1.07 -0.14
C HIS A 78 11.88 -1.82 0.72
N ARG A 79 13.13 -1.95 0.21
CA ARG A 79 14.22 -2.60 0.96
C ARG A 79 14.56 -1.85 2.24
N ARG A 80 14.57 -0.52 2.19
CA ARG A 80 14.82 0.29 3.38
C ARG A 80 13.73 0.13 4.42
N LEU A 81 12.46 0.05 4.02
CA LEU A 81 11.33 -0.22 4.92
C LEU A 81 11.37 -1.65 5.49
N GLU A 82 11.62 -2.64 4.65
CA GLU A 82 11.81 -4.04 5.04
C GLU A 82 12.88 -4.21 6.12
N CYS A 83 13.99 -3.48 6.01
CA CYS A 83 15.16 -3.64 6.90
C CYS A 83 15.24 -2.60 8.02
N SER A 84 14.36 -1.59 8.04
CA SER A 84 14.40 -0.52 9.03
C SER A 84 14.13 -1.04 10.45
N PRO A 85 15.05 -0.87 11.42
CA PRO A 85 14.83 -1.31 12.80
C PRO A 85 13.60 -0.64 13.41
N VAL A 86 13.37 0.64 13.15
CA VAL A 86 12.23 1.38 13.70
C VAL A 86 10.90 0.91 13.10
N ILE A 87 10.85 0.61 11.79
CA ILE A 87 9.64 0.06 11.15
C ILE A 87 9.37 -1.36 11.66
N ARG A 88 10.40 -2.20 11.78
CA ARG A 88 10.25 -3.56 12.31
C ARG A 88 9.77 -3.57 13.76
N ALA A 89 10.24 -2.64 14.57
CA ALA A 89 9.83 -2.54 15.98
C ALA A 89 8.39 -2.00 16.11
N SER A 90 8.03 -0.95 15.37
CA SER A 90 6.74 -0.27 15.50
C SER A 90 5.63 -0.92 14.67
N PHE A 91 5.96 -1.45 13.48
CA PHE A 91 4.99 -1.94 12.48
C PHE A 91 5.51 -3.21 11.79
N PRO A 92 5.68 -4.34 12.50
CA PRO A 92 6.24 -5.57 11.92
C PRO A 92 5.44 -6.05 10.69
N ALA A 93 4.11 -5.98 10.73
CA ALA A 93 3.25 -6.34 9.59
C ALA A 93 3.54 -5.50 8.33
N LEU A 94 3.90 -4.23 8.50
CA LEU A 94 4.27 -3.35 7.39
C LEU A 94 5.65 -3.72 6.82
N ALA A 95 6.63 -4.02 7.68
CA ALA A 95 7.94 -4.51 7.25
C ALA A 95 7.81 -5.83 6.46
N ASP A 96 6.94 -6.74 6.92
CA ASP A 96 6.66 -8.01 6.24
C ASP A 96 5.99 -7.79 4.88
N ALA A 97 5.03 -6.87 4.78
CA ALA A 97 4.37 -6.54 3.51
C ALA A 97 5.39 -6.02 2.48
N PHE A 98 6.29 -5.12 2.87
CA PHE A 98 7.35 -4.63 1.98
C PHE A 98 8.37 -5.71 1.63
N GLY A 99 8.70 -6.60 2.57
CA GLY A 99 9.66 -7.70 2.38
C GLY A 99 9.21 -8.75 1.36
N GLN A 100 7.91 -8.85 1.10
CA GLN A 100 7.33 -9.83 0.19
C GLN A 100 7.17 -9.33 -1.25
N ILE A 101 7.43 -8.05 -1.53
CA ILE A 101 7.32 -7.49 -2.88
C ILE A 101 8.44 -8.02 -3.79
N GLY A 102 8.06 -8.71 -4.86
CA GLY A 102 8.99 -9.13 -5.92
C GLY A 102 10.27 -9.75 -5.38
N ASN A 103 11.41 -9.35 -5.94
CA ASN A 103 12.74 -9.76 -5.47
C ASN A 103 13.53 -8.58 -4.88
N VAL A 104 14.67 -8.87 -4.25
CA VAL A 104 15.51 -7.87 -3.58
C VAL A 104 15.95 -6.73 -4.52
N ARG A 105 16.19 -7.01 -5.82
CA ARG A 105 16.61 -5.98 -6.79
C ARG A 105 15.49 -4.96 -7.02
N ILE A 106 14.25 -5.43 -7.14
CA ILE A 106 13.08 -4.56 -7.24
C ILE A 106 12.93 -3.75 -5.96
N ARG A 107 12.98 -4.39 -4.79
CA ARG A 107 12.82 -3.71 -3.50
C ARG A 107 13.91 -2.67 -3.22
N GLN A 108 15.13 -2.87 -3.75
CA GLN A 108 16.23 -1.91 -3.60
C GLN A 108 15.96 -0.59 -4.35
N THR A 109 15.15 -0.62 -5.40
CA THR A 109 14.95 0.53 -6.30
C THR A 109 13.53 1.08 -6.22
N ALA A 110 12.52 0.21 -6.10
CA ALA A 110 11.12 0.61 -6.01
C ALA A 110 10.85 1.41 -4.74
N SER A 111 10.15 2.54 -4.88
CA SER A 111 9.80 3.44 -3.79
C SER A 111 8.36 3.26 -3.34
N VAL A 112 8.09 3.59 -2.06
CA VAL A 112 6.75 3.47 -1.49
C VAL A 112 5.76 4.41 -2.18
N GLY A 113 6.13 5.66 -2.46
CA GLY A 113 5.27 6.61 -3.16
C GLY A 113 4.96 6.16 -4.59
N GLY A 114 5.97 5.67 -5.32
CA GLY A 114 5.77 5.11 -6.66
C GLY A 114 4.87 3.86 -6.66
N ASN A 115 4.96 3.03 -5.63
CA ASN A 115 4.09 1.87 -5.43
C ASN A 115 2.63 2.33 -5.25
N LEU A 116 2.35 3.22 -4.31
CA LEU A 116 0.98 3.70 -4.05
C LEU A 116 0.41 4.48 -5.24
N ALA A 117 1.18 5.38 -5.85
CA ALA A 117 0.74 6.16 -7.01
C ALA A 117 0.49 5.31 -8.27
N HIS A 118 1.07 4.10 -8.34
CA HIS A 118 0.79 3.15 -9.43
C HIS A 118 -0.62 2.54 -9.31
N ALA A 119 -1.14 2.40 -8.09
CA ALA A 119 -2.48 1.92 -7.79
C ALA A 119 -2.86 0.59 -8.44
N ASP A 120 -1.92 -0.35 -8.56
CA ASP A 120 -2.26 -1.73 -8.95
C ASP A 120 -3.03 -2.40 -7.80
N TYR A 121 -4.14 -3.03 -8.10
CA TYR A 121 -4.99 -3.68 -7.09
C TYR A 121 -4.31 -4.82 -6.32
N ARG A 122 -3.18 -5.33 -6.81
CA ARG A 122 -2.41 -6.44 -6.24
C ARG A 122 -1.26 -6.00 -5.34
N LEU A 123 -1.14 -4.71 -5.03
CA LEU A 123 -0.07 -4.21 -4.18
C LEU A 123 -0.12 -4.83 -2.78
N ASP A 124 1.03 -5.26 -2.26
CA ASP A 124 1.17 -5.82 -0.92
C ASP A 124 1.04 -4.78 0.22
N PRO A 125 1.63 -3.54 0.11
CA PRO A 125 1.62 -2.59 1.21
C PRO A 125 0.27 -1.97 1.56
N PRO A 126 -0.64 -1.66 0.59
CA PRO A 126 -1.86 -0.94 0.91
C PRO A 126 -2.74 -1.60 1.99
N PRO A 127 -3.00 -2.93 2.00
CA PRO A 127 -3.76 -3.56 3.08
C PRO A 127 -3.12 -3.34 4.46
N ALA A 128 -1.79 -3.46 4.59
CA ALA A 128 -1.09 -3.24 5.86
C ALA A 128 -1.16 -1.78 6.29
N LEU A 129 -0.99 -0.83 5.37
CA LEU A 129 -1.11 0.60 5.64
C LEU A 129 -2.54 0.99 6.02
N LEU A 130 -3.57 0.41 5.38
CA LEU A 130 -4.98 0.68 5.67
C LEU A 130 -5.36 0.27 7.10
N VAL A 131 -5.00 -0.93 7.55
CA VAL A 131 -5.31 -1.37 8.91
C VAL A 131 -4.58 -0.56 9.97
N LEU A 132 -3.42 0.01 9.63
CA LEU A 132 -2.64 0.90 10.49
C LEU A 132 -3.17 2.35 10.50
N GLY A 133 -4.16 2.68 9.65
CA GLY A 133 -4.72 4.03 9.58
C GLY A 133 -3.79 5.05 8.95
N ALA A 134 -3.02 4.63 7.96
CA ALA A 134 -2.07 5.51 7.28
C ALA A 134 -2.76 6.62 6.48
N GLU A 135 -2.08 7.75 6.38
CA GLU A 135 -2.45 8.91 5.56
C GLU A 135 -1.33 9.21 4.56
N VAL A 136 -1.67 9.80 3.43
CA VAL A 136 -0.70 10.26 2.43
C VAL A 136 -0.71 11.78 2.34
N SER A 137 0.47 12.38 2.22
CA SER A 137 0.62 13.81 1.91
C SER A 137 0.87 13.99 0.42
N LEU A 138 0.08 14.86 -0.18
CA LEU A 138 0.12 15.21 -1.59
C LEU A 138 0.54 16.67 -1.72
N PHE A 139 1.36 16.99 -2.73
CA PHE A 139 1.84 18.35 -2.98
C PHE A 139 1.57 18.74 -4.43
N GLY A 140 0.86 19.83 -4.62
CA GLY A 140 0.52 20.41 -5.93
C GLY A 140 0.70 21.93 -5.97
N ALA A 141 0.13 22.58 -6.98
CA ALA A 141 0.23 24.03 -7.17
C ALA A 141 -0.32 24.85 -5.98
N ASN A 142 -1.30 24.31 -5.25
CA ASN A 142 -1.93 24.96 -4.11
C ASN A 142 -1.26 24.58 -2.76
N GLY A 143 -0.10 23.94 -2.78
CA GLY A 143 0.61 23.47 -1.59
C GLY A 143 0.31 22.03 -1.23
N ALA A 144 0.52 21.68 0.04
CA ALA A 144 0.32 20.32 0.54
C ALA A 144 -1.11 20.08 1.06
N ARG A 145 -1.62 18.86 0.84
CA ARG A 145 -2.85 18.36 1.45
C ARG A 145 -2.66 16.92 1.93
N THR A 146 -3.39 16.53 2.96
CA THR A 146 -3.37 15.17 3.50
C THR A 146 -4.66 14.43 3.13
N VAL A 147 -4.52 13.14 2.80
CA VAL A 147 -5.65 12.27 2.44
C VAL A 147 -5.52 10.96 3.20
N PRO A 148 -6.56 10.50 3.91
CA PRO A 148 -6.58 9.15 4.46
C PRO A 148 -6.36 8.12 3.35
N LEU A 149 -5.49 7.12 3.57
CA LEU A 149 -5.15 6.16 2.52
C LEU A 149 -6.37 5.41 1.97
N GLY A 150 -7.40 5.19 2.80
CA GLY A 150 -8.67 4.59 2.36
C GLY A 150 -9.45 5.41 1.33
N GLN A 151 -9.13 6.70 1.18
CA GLN A 151 -9.71 7.61 0.19
C GLN A 151 -8.76 7.91 -0.98
N PHE A 152 -7.56 7.35 -0.97
CA PHE A 152 -6.54 7.65 -1.96
C PHE A 152 -6.76 6.92 -3.29
N PHE A 153 -7.21 5.66 -3.25
CA PHE A 153 -7.45 4.84 -4.44
C PHE A 153 -8.88 5.04 -4.95
N ARG A 154 -9.05 5.34 -6.24
CA ARG A 154 -10.36 5.52 -6.90
C ARG A 154 -10.75 4.33 -7.76
N GLY A 155 -9.80 3.66 -8.35
CA GLY A 155 -10.04 2.56 -9.27
C GLY A 155 -8.74 1.85 -9.66
N LEU A 156 -8.82 1.03 -10.67
CA LEU A 156 -7.70 0.29 -11.22
C LEU A 156 -6.71 1.26 -11.88
N TYR A 157 -5.51 1.37 -11.31
CA TYR A 157 -4.48 2.34 -11.71
C TYR A 157 -4.92 3.81 -11.57
N GLU A 158 -5.92 4.09 -10.71
CA GLU A 158 -6.47 5.40 -10.53
C GLU A 158 -6.43 5.82 -9.04
N THR A 159 -5.96 7.06 -8.81
CA THR A 159 -5.86 7.67 -7.48
C THR A 159 -6.53 9.05 -7.45
N VAL A 160 -6.54 9.67 -6.28
CA VAL A 160 -7.00 11.07 -6.11
C VAL A 160 -5.96 12.12 -6.47
N LEU A 161 -4.79 11.72 -6.95
CA LEU A 161 -3.77 12.66 -7.43
C LEU A 161 -4.33 13.50 -8.59
N GLU A 162 -4.23 14.80 -8.44
CA GLU A 162 -4.56 15.75 -9.51
C GLU A 162 -3.42 15.82 -10.54
N PRO A 163 -3.65 16.34 -11.75
CA PRO A 163 -2.59 16.62 -12.70
C PRO A 163 -1.49 17.47 -12.04
N ALA A 164 -0.24 17.07 -12.23
CA ALA A 164 0.95 17.69 -11.62
C ALA A 164 1.03 17.63 -10.08
N GLU A 165 0.18 16.87 -9.40
CA GLU A 165 0.29 16.63 -7.98
C GLU A 165 1.21 15.43 -7.68
N LEU A 166 1.99 15.51 -6.61
CA LEU A 166 2.97 14.52 -6.19
C LEU A 166 2.61 13.93 -4.82
N LEU A 167 2.68 12.61 -4.67
CA LEU A 167 2.72 11.99 -3.36
C LEU A 167 4.11 12.20 -2.77
N ILE A 168 4.20 12.86 -1.61
CA ILE A 168 5.47 13.27 -1.01
C ILE A 168 5.86 12.47 0.23
N ASP A 169 4.90 12.01 1.02
CA ASP A 169 5.13 11.11 2.17
C ASP A 169 3.88 10.32 2.55
N ILE A 170 4.08 9.33 3.43
CA ILE A 170 3.06 8.55 4.10
C ILE A 170 3.28 8.68 5.60
N LYS A 171 2.24 9.05 6.35
CA LYS A 171 2.25 9.03 7.80
C LYS A 171 1.54 7.78 8.31
N VAL A 172 2.22 7.01 9.17
CA VAL A 172 1.67 5.83 9.84
C VAL A 172 1.61 6.13 11.34
N PRO A 173 0.41 6.26 11.93
CA PRO A 173 0.27 6.55 13.37
C PRO A 173 0.75 5.35 14.20
N PHE A 174 1.28 5.62 15.41
CA PHE A 174 1.63 4.53 16.32
C PHE A 174 0.39 3.73 16.72
N MET A 175 0.57 2.43 16.82
CA MET A 175 -0.48 1.55 17.31
C MET A 175 -0.74 1.83 18.80
N PRO A 176 -2.01 1.85 19.24
CA PRO A 176 -2.34 1.88 20.65
C PRO A 176 -1.70 0.74 21.44
N GLU A 177 -1.54 0.90 22.74
CA GLU A 177 -1.14 -0.21 23.62
C GLU A 177 -2.10 -1.39 23.48
N ASN A 178 -1.58 -2.60 23.69
CA ASN A 178 -2.35 -3.83 23.51
C ASN A 178 -2.96 -3.98 22.10
N SER A 179 -2.22 -3.52 21.09
CA SER A 179 -2.55 -3.71 19.68
C SER A 179 -1.51 -4.53 18.96
N ARG A 180 -1.96 -5.31 17.99
CA ARG A 180 -1.11 -6.09 17.10
C ARG A 180 -1.66 -6.04 15.69
N ALA A 181 -0.77 -6.15 14.71
CA ALA A 181 -1.12 -6.28 13.31
C ALA A 181 -0.36 -7.44 12.67
N VAL A 182 -0.95 -8.04 11.64
CA VAL A 182 -0.36 -9.09 10.82
C VAL A 182 -0.64 -8.82 9.36
N TYR A 183 0.29 -9.21 8.50
CA TYR A 183 0.09 -9.28 7.05
C TYR A 183 0.34 -10.70 6.56
N LEU A 184 -0.60 -11.25 5.81
CA LEU A 184 -0.52 -12.56 5.19
C LEU A 184 -0.67 -12.42 3.68
N ARG A 185 0.23 -13.04 2.94
CA ARG A 185 0.26 -13.06 1.49
C ARG A 185 0.00 -14.46 0.96
N TYR A 186 -0.79 -14.56 -0.10
CA TYR A 186 -1.01 -15.81 -0.80
C TYR A 186 -0.62 -15.70 -2.27
N ASN A 187 0.25 -16.61 -2.70
CA ASN A 187 0.73 -16.73 -4.07
C ASN A 187 0.31 -18.07 -4.67
N THR A 188 -0.09 -18.06 -5.94
CA THR A 188 -0.42 -19.26 -6.71
C THR A 188 0.64 -19.63 -7.73
N LEU A 189 1.50 -18.69 -8.12
CA LEU A 189 2.54 -18.89 -9.13
C LEU A 189 3.92 -18.98 -8.47
N SER A 190 4.58 -17.87 -8.22
CA SER A 190 5.89 -17.85 -7.58
C SER A 190 5.96 -16.85 -6.44
N ALA A 191 6.96 -16.99 -5.56
CA ALA A 191 7.17 -16.06 -4.45
C ALA A 191 7.47 -14.62 -4.93
N ASN A 192 8.01 -14.46 -6.14
CA ASN A 192 8.36 -13.16 -6.72
C ASN A 192 7.25 -12.55 -7.59
N ASP A 193 6.16 -13.26 -7.80
CA ASP A 193 5.03 -12.76 -8.58
C ASP A 193 4.12 -11.86 -7.72
N TRP A 194 3.17 -11.19 -8.36
CA TRP A 194 2.08 -10.50 -7.69
C TRP A 194 1.26 -11.49 -6.85
N PRO A 195 0.75 -11.11 -5.68
CA PRO A 195 -0.09 -11.99 -4.88
C PRO A 195 -1.40 -12.33 -5.60
N CYS A 196 -1.93 -13.51 -5.32
CA CYS A 196 -3.33 -13.83 -5.58
C CYS A 196 -4.23 -12.96 -4.68
N LEU A 197 -3.83 -12.82 -3.42
CA LEU A 197 -4.40 -11.90 -2.45
C LEU A 197 -3.40 -11.56 -1.34
N GLY A 198 -3.61 -10.40 -0.72
CA GLY A 198 -2.97 -9.99 0.53
C GLY A 198 -4.05 -9.70 1.58
N VAL A 199 -3.85 -10.13 2.81
CA VAL A 199 -4.73 -9.84 3.95
C VAL A 199 -3.92 -9.20 5.07
N ALA A 200 -4.34 -8.04 5.51
CA ALA A 200 -3.86 -7.42 6.74
C ALA A 200 -4.98 -7.43 7.78
N ALA A 201 -4.62 -7.69 9.02
CA ALA A 201 -5.51 -7.54 10.16
C ALA A 201 -4.81 -6.79 11.29
N PHE A 202 -5.57 -5.97 12.00
CA PHE A 202 -5.17 -5.23 13.18
C PHE A 202 -6.16 -5.52 14.30
N LEU A 203 -5.68 -5.80 15.48
CA LEU A 203 -6.50 -6.14 16.64
C LEU A 203 -6.01 -5.41 17.88
N THR A 204 -6.91 -4.72 18.57
CA THR A 204 -6.71 -4.23 19.93
C THR A 204 -7.56 -5.04 20.90
N LYS A 205 -6.98 -5.52 21.99
CA LYS A 205 -7.69 -6.22 23.07
C LYS A 205 -7.66 -5.43 24.37
N ALA A 206 -8.76 -5.55 25.13
CA ALA A 206 -8.82 -5.14 26.53
C ALA A 206 -9.59 -6.20 27.31
N ASN A 207 -9.06 -6.63 28.45
CA ASN A 207 -9.68 -7.65 29.32
C ASN A 207 -10.05 -8.95 28.57
N GLY A 208 -9.20 -9.40 27.65
CA GLY A 208 -9.40 -10.59 26.81
C GLY A 208 -10.44 -10.45 25.70
N ARG A 209 -11.09 -9.28 25.57
CA ARG A 209 -12.10 -9.00 24.54
C ARG A 209 -11.57 -8.09 23.45
N CYS A 210 -12.14 -8.18 22.25
CA CYS A 210 -11.81 -7.31 21.14
C CYS A 210 -12.33 -5.90 21.40
N ARG A 211 -11.44 -4.90 21.38
CA ARG A 211 -11.81 -3.47 21.41
C ARG A 211 -11.96 -2.92 20.03
N GLU A 212 -11.10 -3.32 19.13
CA GLU A 212 -11.10 -2.91 17.75
C GLU A 212 -10.51 -4.02 16.88
N LEU A 213 -11.16 -4.31 15.76
CA LEU A 213 -10.64 -5.15 14.69
C LEU A 213 -10.74 -4.37 13.38
N ARG A 214 -9.63 -4.30 12.64
CA ARG A 214 -9.61 -3.83 11.26
C ARG A 214 -9.09 -4.96 10.38
N VAL A 215 -9.71 -5.12 9.22
CA VAL A 215 -9.29 -6.10 8.21
C VAL A 215 -9.21 -5.38 6.87
N ALA A 216 -8.13 -5.57 6.16
CA ALA A 216 -8.00 -5.03 4.80
C ALA A 216 -7.45 -6.09 3.85
N LEU A 217 -7.89 -6.02 2.58
CA LEU A 217 -7.60 -7.00 1.55
C LEU A 217 -7.09 -6.34 0.28
N GLY A 218 -6.09 -6.95 -0.36
CA GLY A 218 -5.58 -6.60 -1.69
C GLY A 218 -5.78 -7.75 -2.67
N GLY A 219 -5.90 -7.44 -3.95
CA GLY A 219 -6.10 -8.43 -5.01
C GLY A 219 -7.55 -8.92 -5.19
N LEU A 220 -8.50 -8.36 -4.45
CA LEU A 220 -9.89 -8.87 -4.34
C LEU A 220 -10.96 -7.85 -4.76
N ALA A 221 -10.55 -6.72 -5.29
CA ALA A 221 -11.39 -5.69 -5.90
C ALA A 221 -10.51 -4.79 -6.79
N SER A 222 -11.08 -3.80 -7.46
CA SER A 222 -10.31 -2.81 -8.25
C SER A 222 -9.40 -1.91 -7.40
N THR A 223 -9.68 -1.80 -6.11
CA THR A 223 -8.88 -1.08 -5.11
C THR A 223 -8.67 -1.95 -3.88
N PRO A 224 -7.69 -1.66 -3.01
CA PRO A 224 -7.59 -2.29 -1.69
C PRO A 224 -8.87 -2.06 -0.88
N VAL A 225 -9.38 -3.10 -0.24
CA VAL A 225 -10.63 -3.06 0.53
C VAL A 225 -10.32 -2.98 2.03
N LEU A 226 -10.72 -1.90 2.69
CA LEU A 226 -10.81 -1.87 4.16
C LEU A 226 -12.23 -2.26 4.54
N VAL A 227 -12.37 -3.37 5.26
CA VAL A 227 -13.68 -3.96 5.59
C VAL A 227 -14.41 -3.07 6.61
N GLY A 228 -15.60 -2.59 6.24
CA GLY A 228 -16.46 -1.80 7.10
C GLY A 228 -17.47 -2.66 7.89
N GLY A 229 -18.21 -2.03 8.81
CA GLY A 229 -19.32 -2.66 9.52
C GLY A 229 -18.90 -3.73 10.53
N LEU A 230 -17.71 -3.61 11.11
CA LEU A 230 -17.18 -4.55 12.10
C LEU A 230 -17.49 -4.19 13.55
N ASP A 231 -18.36 -3.21 13.80
CA ASP A 231 -18.71 -2.74 15.16
C ASP A 231 -19.32 -3.85 16.02
N PHE A 232 -19.97 -4.85 15.41
CA PHE A 232 -20.53 -5.99 16.12
C PHE A 232 -19.48 -6.85 16.84
N ILE A 233 -18.19 -6.70 16.49
CA ILE A 233 -17.07 -7.44 17.10
C ILE A 233 -16.60 -6.77 18.40
N LYS A 234 -16.94 -5.50 18.58
CA LYS A 234 -16.52 -4.75 19.77
C LYS A 234 -17.04 -5.42 21.04
N ASP A 235 -16.15 -5.54 22.01
CA ASP A 235 -16.38 -6.18 23.32
C ASP A 235 -16.77 -7.67 23.24
N GLN A 236 -16.59 -8.32 22.07
CA GLN A 236 -16.79 -9.76 21.89
C GLN A 236 -15.49 -10.56 22.10
N THR A 237 -15.66 -11.84 22.41
CA THR A 237 -14.61 -12.85 22.23
C THR A 237 -14.62 -13.27 20.75
N LEU A 238 -13.45 -13.43 20.15
CA LEU A 238 -13.33 -13.85 18.74
C LEU A 238 -13.49 -15.39 18.64
N ASP A 239 -14.71 -15.86 18.93
CA ASP A 239 -15.09 -17.26 18.79
C ASP A 239 -15.48 -17.62 17.35
N SER A 240 -15.83 -18.87 17.12
CA SER A 240 -16.19 -19.37 15.79
C SER A 240 -17.42 -18.68 15.18
N ALA A 241 -18.39 -18.26 16.00
CA ALA A 241 -19.60 -17.59 15.53
C ALA A 241 -19.30 -16.15 15.08
N VAL A 242 -18.50 -15.43 15.88
CA VAL A 242 -18.05 -14.05 15.55
C VAL A 242 -17.16 -14.09 14.29
N ILE A 243 -16.25 -15.06 14.19
CA ILE A 243 -15.42 -15.24 13.00
C ILE A 243 -16.27 -15.58 11.77
N ALA A 244 -17.25 -16.46 11.88
CA ALA A 244 -18.14 -16.78 10.76
C ALA A 244 -18.86 -15.53 10.23
N ARG A 245 -19.42 -14.72 11.12
CA ARG A 245 -20.07 -13.44 10.74
C ARG A 245 -19.09 -12.45 10.12
N LEU A 246 -17.85 -12.36 10.62
CA LEU A 246 -16.80 -11.57 9.99
C LEU A 246 -16.56 -12.01 8.55
N LEU A 247 -16.42 -13.31 8.31
CA LEU A 247 -16.16 -13.84 6.97
C LEU A 247 -17.30 -13.55 6.00
N ASP A 248 -18.56 -13.59 6.46
CA ASP A 248 -19.70 -13.22 5.65
C ASP A 248 -19.73 -11.72 5.34
N THR A 249 -19.33 -10.86 6.29
CA THR A 249 -19.16 -9.43 6.07
C THR A 249 -18.06 -9.12 5.05
N VAL A 250 -16.96 -9.85 5.08
CA VAL A 250 -15.88 -9.75 4.09
C VAL A 250 -16.39 -10.13 2.69
N ASP A 251 -17.09 -11.25 2.56
CA ASP A 251 -17.61 -11.73 1.27
C ASP A 251 -18.53 -10.71 0.56
N GLN A 252 -19.28 -9.92 1.34
CA GLN A 252 -20.17 -8.90 0.80
C GLN A 252 -19.42 -7.67 0.25
N GLN A 253 -18.18 -7.44 0.67
CA GLN A 253 -17.42 -6.24 0.33
C GLN A 253 -16.30 -6.47 -0.68
N ILE A 254 -15.97 -7.72 -0.99
CA ILE A 254 -15.00 -8.05 -2.03
C ILE A 254 -15.69 -8.32 -3.37
N ALA A 255 -15.05 -7.90 -4.46
CA ALA A 255 -15.48 -8.12 -5.83
C ALA A 255 -14.30 -8.62 -6.67
N PRO A 256 -13.77 -9.83 -6.38
CA PRO A 256 -12.64 -10.37 -7.12
C PRO A 256 -13.03 -10.65 -8.57
N PHE A 257 -12.09 -10.47 -9.46
CA PHE A 257 -12.20 -10.88 -10.86
C PHE A 257 -11.18 -11.97 -11.18
N ALA A 258 -11.51 -12.83 -12.14
CA ALA A 258 -10.65 -13.91 -12.58
C ALA A 258 -9.40 -13.37 -13.27
N ASP A 259 -8.25 -13.93 -12.96
CA ASP A 259 -6.97 -13.70 -13.63
C ASP A 259 -6.11 -14.97 -13.62
N LEU A 260 -4.85 -14.86 -14.06
CA LEU A 260 -3.90 -16.00 -14.08
C LEU A 260 -3.66 -16.64 -12.69
N ARG A 261 -4.05 -15.96 -11.60
CA ARG A 261 -3.80 -16.39 -10.22
C ARG A 261 -4.96 -17.13 -9.60
N GLY A 262 -6.16 -17.03 -10.20
CA GLY A 262 -7.32 -17.77 -9.73
C GLY A 262 -8.63 -17.24 -10.28
N SER A 263 -9.65 -18.09 -10.24
CA SER A 263 -11.03 -17.71 -10.52
C SER A 263 -11.61 -16.85 -9.38
N GLU A 264 -12.71 -16.16 -9.65
CA GLU A 264 -13.45 -15.37 -8.63
C GLU A 264 -13.82 -16.22 -7.42
N TRP A 265 -14.37 -17.40 -7.67
CA TRP A 265 -14.74 -18.37 -6.62
C TRP A 265 -13.52 -18.74 -5.77
N TYR A 266 -12.42 -19.09 -6.42
CA TYR A 266 -11.19 -19.49 -5.70
C TYR A 266 -10.64 -18.36 -4.83
N LYS A 267 -10.61 -17.15 -5.38
CA LYS A 267 -10.14 -15.97 -4.63
C LYS A 267 -11.03 -15.67 -3.42
N ARG A 268 -12.36 -15.83 -3.52
CA ARG A 268 -13.28 -15.71 -2.37
C ARG A 268 -13.00 -16.77 -1.29
N LEU A 269 -12.84 -18.03 -1.70
CA LEU A 269 -12.50 -19.11 -0.79
C LEU A 269 -11.21 -18.84 -0.03
N MET A 270 -10.17 -18.41 -0.74
CA MET A 270 -8.87 -18.08 -0.14
C MET A 270 -8.94 -16.82 0.73
N ALA A 271 -9.76 -15.83 0.39
CA ALA A 271 -9.98 -14.64 1.23
C ALA A 271 -10.54 -15.05 2.60
N ARG A 272 -11.59 -15.87 2.64
CA ARG A 272 -12.16 -16.41 3.89
C ARG A 272 -11.11 -17.14 4.73
N LEU A 273 -10.33 -18.01 4.08
CA LEU A 273 -9.29 -18.80 4.76
C LEU A 273 -8.20 -17.90 5.37
N PHE A 274 -7.71 -16.92 4.60
CA PHE A 274 -6.62 -16.05 5.05
C PHE A 274 -7.08 -15.00 6.06
N VAL A 275 -8.30 -14.49 5.95
CA VAL A 275 -8.88 -13.61 6.99
C VAL A 275 -9.04 -14.38 8.30
N LYS A 276 -9.60 -15.60 8.27
CA LYS A 276 -9.70 -16.46 9.45
C LYS A 276 -8.32 -16.67 10.07
N LYS A 277 -7.33 -17.08 9.26
CA LYS A 277 -5.95 -17.33 9.72
C LYS A 277 -5.32 -16.09 10.35
N ALA A 278 -5.50 -14.89 9.76
CA ALA A 278 -4.96 -13.65 10.29
C ALA A 278 -5.56 -13.31 11.66
N VAL A 279 -6.87 -13.45 11.82
CA VAL A 279 -7.57 -13.17 13.08
C VAL A 279 -7.21 -14.20 14.15
N GLU A 280 -7.14 -15.48 13.81
CA GLU A 280 -6.70 -16.54 14.74
C GLU A 280 -5.26 -16.34 15.20
N GLN A 281 -4.34 -15.98 14.28
CA GLN A 281 -2.95 -15.65 14.60
C GLN A 281 -2.86 -14.48 15.57
N LEU A 282 -3.61 -13.40 15.33
CA LEU A 282 -3.66 -12.26 16.23
C LEU A 282 -4.27 -12.64 17.58
N SER A 283 -5.30 -13.45 17.61
CA SER A 283 -5.95 -13.88 18.84
C SER A 283 -5.06 -14.74 19.72
N ALA A 284 -4.26 -15.62 19.13
CA ALA A 284 -3.35 -16.55 19.84
C ALA A 284 -2.08 -15.85 20.38
N ALA A 285 -1.76 -14.67 19.91
CA ALA A 285 -0.54 -13.94 20.28
C ALA A 285 -0.65 -13.14 21.60
N TRP A 286 -1.70 -13.37 22.42
CA TRP A 286 -2.01 -12.64 23.69
C TRP A 286 -1.89 -13.53 24.92
#